data_1254f101ece26b7a03a16bbfd5530491
#
_entry.id   1254f101ece26b7a03a16bbfd5530491
#
_cell.length_a   1.000
_cell.length_b   1.000
_cell.length_c   1.000
_cell.angle_alpha   90.00
_cell.angle_beta   90.00
_cell.angle_gamma   90.00
#
_symmetry.space_group_name_H-M   'P 1'
#
loop_
_entity.id
_entity.type
_entity.pdbx_description
1 polymer ?
#
loop_
_entity_poly.entity_id
_entity_poly.type
_entity_poly.pdbx_seq_one_letter_code
_entity_poly.pdbx_strand_id
1 'polypeptide(L)'
;MSISVQVTGTNELQRYQQLMENLGDPKHKAELLDAIGGIVESQTRRRIADEKTSPSGASWAEWSSSYAKSRHGNQSLLQGDGDLLDSIQYVVERNQVRIGSPLAYAAVHQDGFSGAVQVDAHTRLITQAFGKALAFPVYQSVGAFSRLMNIPQREFLGLSTDNQKEVYSVLGNFFEGLMQ
;
A
#
# COMPACT_ATOMS: atom_id res chain seq x y z
N MET A 1 -48.17 -0.39 51.38
CA MET A 1 -47.10 -1.09 50.66
C MET A 1 -46.37 -0.07 49.78
N SER A 2 -45.10 0.22 50.06
CA SER A 2 -44.28 1.07 49.17
C SER A 2 -43.49 0.14 48.25
N ILE A 3 -43.60 0.38 46.96
CA ILE A 3 -42.80 -0.33 45.94
C ILE A 3 -41.59 0.55 45.65
N SER A 4 -40.38 0.07 45.98
CA SER A 4 -39.15 0.73 45.53
C SER A 4 -38.62 0.01 44.28
N VAL A 5 -38.40 0.76 43.23
CA VAL A 5 -37.74 0.26 42.00
C VAL A 5 -36.30 0.70 42.05
N GLN A 6 -35.40 -0.27 42.07
CA GLN A 6 -33.95 -0.03 42.01
C GLN A 6 -33.49 -0.29 40.59
N VAL A 7 -32.99 0.74 39.90
CA VAL A 7 -32.40 0.62 38.58
C VAL A 7 -30.92 0.29 38.74
N THR A 8 -30.51 -0.89 38.24
CA THR A 8 -29.12 -1.31 38.21
C THR A 8 -28.57 -1.14 36.80
N GLY A 9 -27.28 -0.87 36.65
CA GLY A 9 -26.64 -0.70 35.32
C GLY A 9 -26.59 0.74 34.79
N THR A 10 -26.96 1.73 35.62
CA THR A 10 -26.92 3.15 35.23
C THR A 10 -25.51 3.62 34.81
N ASN A 11 -24.47 3.11 35.47
CA ASN A 11 -23.09 3.47 35.15
C ASN A 11 -22.65 2.92 33.77
N GLU A 12 -23.09 1.72 33.43
CA GLU A 12 -22.82 1.13 32.12
C GLU A 12 -23.57 1.89 31.01
N LEU A 13 -24.85 2.23 31.24
CA LEU A 13 -25.62 3.02 30.30
C LEU A 13 -24.99 4.40 30.07
N GLN A 14 -24.53 5.06 31.11
CA GLN A 14 -23.81 6.34 30.99
C GLN A 14 -22.52 6.21 30.20
N ARG A 15 -21.74 5.15 30.39
CA ARG A 15 -20.55 4.86 29.59
C ARG A 15 -20.89 4.68 28.12
N TYR A 16 -21.93 3.94 27.78
CA TYR A 16 -22.38 3.80 26.38
C TYR A 16 -22.88 5.12 25.78
N GLN A 17 -23.58 5.94 26.54
CA GLN A 17 -24.01 7.26 26.09
C GLN A 17 -22.80 8.14 25.79
N GLN A 18 -21.81 8.17 26.67
CA GLN A 18 -20.58 8.95 26.46
C GLN A 18 -19.76 8.42 25.27
N LEU A 19 -19.71 7.10 25.07
CA LEU A 19 -19.09 6.52 23.89
C LEU A 19 -19.79 7.00 22.61
N MET A 20 -21.12 6.98 22.59
CA MET A 20 -21.89 7.43 21.42
C MET A 20 -21.70 8.92 21.13
N GLU A 21 -21.62 9.76 22.17
CA GLU A 21 -21.32 11.19 22.04
C GLU A 21 -19.90 11.40 21.52
N ASN A 22 -18.90 10.70 22.08
CA ASN A 22 -17.51 10.77 21.64
C ASN A 22 -17.34 10.31 20.18
N LEU A 23 -18.03 9.25 19.75
CA LEU A 23 -18.04 8.78 18.36
C LEU A 23 -18.70 9.78 17.39
N GLY A 24 -19.60 10.62 17.89
CA GLY A 24 -20.21 11.72 17.13
C GLY A 24 -19.27 12.91 16.94
N ASP A 25 -18.21 13.03 17.75
CA ASP A 25 -17.26 14.13 17.64
C ASP A 25 -16.39 13.98 16.37
N PRO A 26 -16.40 14.96 15.48
CA PRO A 26 -15.57 14.96 14.27
C PRO A 26 -14.07 14.78 14.57
N LYS A 27 -13.58 15.23 15.72
CA LYS A 27 -12.18 15.08 16.14
C LYS A 27 -11.84 13.62 16.39
N HIS A 28 -12.60 12.93 17.22
CA HIS A 28 -12.37 11.51 17.51
C HIS A 28 -12.49 10.65 16.27
N LYS A 29 -13.41 10.99 15.37
CA LYS A 29 -13.53 10.33 14.07
C LYS A 29 -12.29 10.53 13.20
N ALA A 30 -11.75 11.74 13.15
CA ALA A 30 -10.53 12.02 12.41
C ALA A 30 -9.33 11.26 12.99
N GLU A 31 -9.19 11.23 14.31
CA GLU A 31 -8.14 10.48 15.02
C GLU A 31 -8.24 8.97 14.73
N LEU A 32 -9.45 8.41 14.71
CA LEU A 32 -9.68 7.01 14.38
C LEU A 32 -9.28 6.71 12.92
N LEU A 33 -9.70 7.54 11.98
CA LEU A 33 -9.35 7.38 10.57
C LEU A 33 -7.84 7.53 10.34
N ASP A 34 -7.18 8.42 11.05
CA ASP A 34 -5.73 8.58 11.02
C ASP A 34 -5.01 7.33 11.53
N ALA A 35 -5.44 6.78 12.67
CA ALA A 35 -4.91 5.54 13.20
C ALA A 35 -5.08 4.35 12.24
N ILE A 36 -6.25 4.23 11.60
CA ILE A 36 -6.49 3.21 10.56
C ILE A 36 -5.58 3.45 9.36
N GLY A 37 -5.42 4.69 8.92
CA GLY A 37 -4.54 5.06 7.81
C GLY A 37 -3.10 4.64 8.07
N GLY A 38 -2.57 4.98 9.23
CA GLY A 38 -1.20 4.65 9.62
C GLY A 38 -0.93 3.15 9.70
N ILE A 39 -1.87 2.37 10.29
CA ILE A 39 -1.68 0.91 10.35
C ILE A 39 -1.73 0.26 8.97
N VAL A 40 -2.66 0.66 8.10
CA VAL A 40 -2.78 0.07 6.75
C VAL A 40 -1.64 0.51 5.83
N GLU A 41 -1.14 1.74 5.97
CA GLU A 41 0.09 2.18 5.31
C GLU A 41 1.27 1.30 5.72
N SER A 42 1.47 1.11 7.02
CA SER A 42 2.53 0.26 7.57
C SER A 42 2.44 -1.18 7.07
N GLN A 43 1.24 -1.76 7.04
CA GLN A 43 0.98 -3.10 6.51
C GLN A 43 1.33 -3.21 5.02
N THR A 44 0.96 -2.19 4.23
CA THR A 44 1.28 -2.13 2.79
C THR A 44 2.78 -2.04 2.56
N ARG A 45 3.48 -1.20 3.33
CA ARG A 45 4.94 -1.08 3.27
C ARG A 45 5.62 -2.40 3.66
N ARG A 46 5.17 -3.07 4.73
CA ARG A 46 5.67 -4.39 5.15
C ARG A 46 5.48 -5.45 4.06
N ARG A 47 4.33 -5.45 3.39
CA ARG A 47 4.07 -6.34 2.25
C ARG A 47 5.06 -6.13 1.11
N ILE A 48 5.37 -4.87 0.77
CA ILE A 48 6.36 -4.54 -0.27
C ILE A 48 7.78 -4.84 0.18
N ALA A 49 8.12 -4.60 1.44
CA ALA A 49 9.48 -4.78 1.94
C ALA A 49 9.81 -6.27 2.18
N ASP A 50 8.92 -6.98 2.87
CA ASP A 50 9.22 -8.27 3.49
C ASP A 50 8.38 -9.43 2.94
N GLU A 51 7.04 -9.31 2.96
CA GLU A 51 6.13 -10.44 2.73
C GLU A 51 6.13 -10.94 1.29
N LYS A 52 6.18 -10.05 0.30
CA LYS A 52 6.17 -10.35 -1.15
C LYS A 52 4.98 -11.21 -1.59
N THR A 53 3.85 -11.03 -0.94
CA THR A 53 2.60 -11.76 -1.17
C THR A 53 1.45 -10.82 -1.47
N SER A 54 0.42 -11.31 -2.13
CA SER A 54 -0.85 -10.61 -2.25
C SER A 54 -1.62 -10.63 -0.92
N PRO A 55 -2.66 -9.80 -0.75
CA PRO A 55 -3.55 -9.86 0.43
C PRO A 55 -4.20 -11.25 0.64
N SER A 56 -4.36 -12.03 -0.41
CA SER A 56 -4.85 -13.41 -0.33
C SER A 56 -3.81 -14.43 0.16
N GLY A 57 -2.55 -14.00 0.36
CA GLY A 57 -1.43 -14.84 0.76
C GLY A 57 -0.70 -15.52 -0.41
N ALA A 58 -1.12 -15.30 -1.66
CA ALA A 58 -0.43 -15.84 -2.82
C ALA A 58 0.91 -15.11 -3.04
N SER A 59 2.00 -15.85 -3.24
CA SER A 59 3.31 -15.27 -3.55
C SER A 59 3.28 -14.53 -4.89
N TRP A 60 3.95 -13.39 -4.97
CA TRP A 60 4.06 -12.65 -6.22
C TRP A 60 4.90 -13.41 -7.24
N ALA A 61 4.52 -13.26 -8.52
CA ALA A 61 5.30 -13.81 -9.62
C ALA A 61 6.73 -13.25 -9.62
N GLU A 62 7.69 -14.14 -9.78
CA GLU A 62 9.10 -13.80 -9.86
C GLU A 62 9.42 -12.89 -11.06
N TRP A 63 10.61 -12.29 -11.04
CA TRP A 63 11.13 -11.58 -12.20
C TRP A 63 11.35 -12.52 -13.38
N SER A 64 11.16 -12.03 -14.60
CA SER A 64 11.64 -12.75 -15.77
C SER A 64 13.16 -12.94 -15.68
N SER A 65 13.66 -14.04 -16.24
CA SER A 65 15.10 -14.38 -16.19
C SER A 65 16.01 -13.29 -16.77
N SER A 66 15.53 -12.58 -17.82
CA SER A 66 16.25 -11.47 -18.42
C SER A 66 16.29 -10.24 -17.51
N TYR A 67 15.17 -9.93 -16.87
CA TYR A 67 15.08 -8.80 -15.95
C TYR A 67 15.88 -9.05 -14.68
N ALA A 68 15.81 -10.26 -14.12
CA ALA A 68 16.60 -10.65 -12.95
C ALA A 68 18.11 -10.44 -13.15
N LYS A 69 18.63 -10.75 -14.36
CA LYS A 69 20.06 -10.52 -14.68
C LYS A 69 20.45 -9.04 -14.71
N SER A 70 19.50 -8.13 -14.86
CA SER A 70 19.77 -6.67 -14.85
C SER A 70 19.69 -6.07 -13.44
N ARG A 71 19.27 -6.85 -12.45
CA ARG A 71 19.14 -6.39 -11.07
C ARG A 71 20.45 -6.59 -10.30
N HIS A 72 20.67 -5.73 -9.34
CA HIS A 72 21.90 -5.72 -8.54
C HIS A 72 21.60 -5.26 -7.11
N GLY A 73 22.57 -5.46 -6.23
CA GLY A 73 22.46 -5.05 -4.83
C GLY A 73 21.33 -5.78 -4.09
N ASN A 74 20.66 -5.09 -3.20
CA ASN A 74 19.55 -5.62 -2.38
C ASN A 74 18.17 -5.41 -3.02
N GLN A 75 18.11 -5.23 -4.33
CA GLN A 75 16.84 -5.05 -5.04
C GLN A 75 16.00 -6.31 -4.95
N SER A 76 14.71 -6.14 -4.67
CA SER A 76 13.73 -7.23 -4.59
C SER A 76 12.42 -6.84 -5.28
N LEU A 77 11.48 -7.79 -5.37
CA LEU A 77 10.17 -7.56 -6.01
C LEU A 77 9.49 -6.30 -5.46
N LEU A 78 9.08 -5.41 -6.33
CA LEU A 78 8.44 -4.11 -6.09
C LEU A 78 9.25 -3.10 -5.25
N GLN A 79 10.30 -3.52 -4.57
CA GLN A 79 11.12 -2.62 -3.77
C GLN A 79 12.05 -1.79 -4.66
N GLY A 80 12.76 -2.43 -5.63
CA GLY A 80 13.70 -1.73 -6.49
C GLY A 80 14.67 -0.86 -5.70
N ASP A 81 14.70 0.42 -6.00
CA ASP A 81 15.50 1.43 -5.29
C ASP A 81 14.72 2.10 -4.13
N GLY A 82 13.48 1.65 -3.87
CA GLY A 82 12.64 2.13 -2.76
C GLY A 82 11.47 3.03 -3.19
N ASP A 83 11.47 3.55 -4.40
CA ASP A 83 10.52 4.59 -4.85
C ASP A 83 9.05 4.22 -4.58
N LEU A 84 8.64 2.98 -4.91
CA LEU A 84 7.26 2.54 -4.65
C LEU A 84 6.98 2.44 -3.15
N LEU A 85 7.90 1.87 -2.39
CA LEU A 85 7.78 1.71 -0.94
C LEU A 85 7.63 3.07 -0.26
N ASP A 86 8.46 4.04 -0.64
CA ASP A 86 8.48 5.37 -0.05
C ASP A 86 7.28 6.23 -0.48
N SER A 87 6.69 5.90 -1.63
CA SER A 87 5.52 6.61 -2.16
C SER A 87 4.20 6.20 -1.53
N ILE A 88 4.17 5.10 -0.77
CA ILE A 88 2.93 4.66 -0.11
C ILE A 88 2.56 5.68 0.97
N GLN A 89 1.35 6.20 0.86
CA GLN A 89 0.81 7.19 1.78
C GLN A 89 -0.69 6.99 1.96
N TYR A 90 -1.23 7.56 3.03
CA TYR A 90 -2.67 7.65 3.22
C TYR A 90 -3.14 9.10 3.30
N VAL A 91 -4.41 9.30 3.00
CA VAL A 91 -5.10 10.59 3.13
C VAL A 91 -6.41 10.36 3.86
N VAL A 92 -6.63 11.10 4.94
CA VAL A 92 -7.90 11.12 5.66
C VAL A 92 -8.82 12.12 4.99
N GLU A 93 -9.96 11.64 4.54
CA GLU A 93 -11.06 12.44 4.05
C GLU A 93 -12.21 12.39 5.09
N ARG A 94 -13.22 13.24 4.91
CA ARG A 94 -14.30 13.45 5.88
C ARG A 94 -14.82 12.17 6.60
N ASN A 95 -15.02 11.07 5.86
CA ASN A 95 -15.60 9.82 6.37
C ASN A 95 -14.84 8.58 5.93
N GLN A 96 -13.68 8.72 5.35
CA GLN A 96 -12.90 7.63 4.79
C GLN A 96 -11.40 7.91 4.86
N VAL A 97 -10.62 6.87 4.81
CA VAL A 97 -9.18 6.95 4.58
C VAL A 97 -8.87 6.26 3.25
N ARG A 98 -8.02 6.88 2.46
CA ARG A 98 -7.50 6.31 1.21
C ARG A 98 -6.03 6.05 1.36
N ILE A 99 -5.60 4.87 0.96
CA ILE A 99 -4.21 4.45 0.98
C ILE A 99 -3.79 4.13 -0.46
N GLY A 100 -2.61 4.56 -0.86
CA GLY A 100 -2.12 4.31 -2.20
C GLY A 100 -0.77 4.96 -2.48
N SER A 101 -0.42 4.97 -3.77
CA SER A 101 0.80 5.60 -4.29
C SER A 101 0.42 6.54 -5.44
N PRO A 102 1.02 7.74 -5.53
CA PRO A 102 0.82 8.66 -6.65
C PRO A 102 1.60 8.25 -7.90
N LEU A 103 2.42 7.20 -7.84
CA LEU A 103 3.26 6.78 -8.96
C LEU A 103 2.43 6.10 -10.04
N ALA A 104 2.55 6.57 -11.29
CA ALA A 104 1.78 6.06 -12.41
C ALA A 104 1.94 4.55 -12.63
N TYR A 105 3.14 4.00 -12.37
CA TYR A 105 3.40 2.58 -12.55
C TYR A 105 2.86 1.71 -11.39
N ALA A 106 2.43 2.30 -10.28
CA ALA A 106 1.87 1.57 -9.15
C ALA A 106 0.63 0.76 -9.55
N ALA A 107 -0.28 1.36 -10.32
CA ALA A 107 -1.47 0.68 -10.84
C ALA A 107 -1.10 -0.51 -11.74
N VAL A 108 -0.06 -0.37 -12.57
CA VAL A 108 0.45 -1.44 -13.45
C VAL A 108 0.90 -2.66 -12.64
N HIS A 109 1.50 -2.45 -11.48
CA HIS A 109 1.88 -3.57 -10.60
C HIS A 109 0.70 -4.12 -9.81
N GLN A 110 -0.19 -3.25 -9.36
CA GLN A 110 -1.39 -3.66 -8.62
C GLN A 110 -2.29 -4.57 -9.46
N ASP A 111 -2.53 -4.21 -10.71
CA ASP A 111 -3.51 -4.86 -11.58
C ASP A 111 -2.86 -5.81 -12.61
N GLY A 112 -1.54 -5.68 -12.80
CA GLY A 112 -0.85 -6.31 -13.91
C GLY A 112 -1.08 -5.55 -15.23
N PHE A 113 -0.31 -5.89 -16.26
CA PHE A 113 -0.47 -5.32 -17.59
C PHE A 113 -0.07 -6.32 -18.65
N SER A 114 -0.91 -6.48 -19.68
CA SER A 114 -0.58 -7.25 -20.88
C SER A 114 -1.09 -6.52 -22.11
N GLY A 115 -0.18 -6.09 -22.98
CA GLY A 115 -0.55 -5.32 -24.16
C GLY A 115 0.62 -4.76 -24.93
N ALA A 116 0.30 -4.09 -26.04
CA ALA A 116 1.27 -3.37 -26.85
C ALA A 116 1.51 -1.97 -26.26
N VAL A 117 2.77 -1.63 -26.10
CA VAL A 117 3.20 -0.29 -25.66
C VAL A 117 3.95 0.37 -26.81
N GLN A 118 3.53 1.58 -27.17
CA GLN A 118 4.21 2.41 -28.13
C GLN A 118 5.43 3.07 -27.47
N VAL A 119 6.57 2.95 -28.12
CA VAL A 119 7.80 3.63 -27.70
C VAL A 119 8.11 4.69 -28.74
N ASP A 120 8.14 5.94 -28.31
CA ASP A 120 8.45 7.06 -29.18
C ASP A 120 9.91 7.04 -29.63
N ALA A 121 10.17 7.69 -30.77
CA ALA A 121 11.54 7.88 -31.27
C ALA A 121 12.35 8.65 -30.22
N HIS A 122 13.54 8.13 -29.90
CA HIS A 122 14.41 8.73 -28.90
C HIS A 122 15.88 8.48 -29.21
N THR A 123 16.75 9.24 -28.56
CA THR A 123 18.19 9.02 -28.62
C THR A 123 18.65 8.40 -27.29
N ARG A 124 19.41 7.33 -27.38
CA ARG A 124 20.02 6.68 -26.20
C ARG A 124 21.54 6.79 -26.23
N LEU A 125 22.14 6.95 -25.06
CA LEU A 125 23.58 6.94 -24.87
C LEU A 125 24.04 5.51 -24.62
N ILE A 126 24.97 5.03 -25.45
CA ILE A 126 25.62 3.72 -25.30
C ILE A 126 27.01 3.93 -24.74
N THR A 127 27.22 3.42 -23.53
CA THR A 127 28.53 3.47 -22.82
C THR A 127 29.23 2.11 -22.83
N GLN A 128 28.52 1.05 -23.18
CA GLN A 128 29.04 -0.32 -23.22
C GLN A 128 28.51 -1.06 -24.46
N ALA A 129 29.34 -1.90 -25.05
CA ALA A 129 28.96 -2.84 -26.10
C ALA A 129 29.70 -4.16 -25.91
N PHE A 130 29.01 -5.28 -26.20
CA PHE A 130 29.55 -6.65 -26.09
C PHE A 130 30.18 -6.96 -24.72
N GLY A 131 29.61 -6.39 -23.63
CA GLY A 131 30.08 -6.60 -22.26
C GLY A 131 31.34 -5.80 -21.87
N LYS A 132 31.78 -4.89 -22.73
CA LYS A 132 32.95 -4.03 -22.50
C LYS A 132 32.55 -2.56 -22.53
N ALA A 133 33.20 -1.73 -21.69
CA ALA A 133 33.05 -0.30 -21.77
C ALA A 133 33.60 0.22 -23.09
N LEU A 134 32.91 1.17 -23.72
CA LEU A 134 33.40 1.88 -24.89
C LEU A 134 34.41 2.91 -24.48
N ALA A 135 35.41 3.15 -25.35
CA ALA A 135 36.41 4.20 -25.12
C ALA A 135 35.81 5.62 -25.07
N PHE A 136 34.65 5.80 -25.73
CA PHE A 136 33.85 7.02 -25.69
C PHE A 136 32.35 6.64 -25.85
N PRO A 137 31.45 7.41 -25.23
CA PRO A 137 30.03 7.17 -25.36
C PRO A 137 29.53 7.47 -26.78
N VAL A 138 28.58 6.67 -27.26
CA VAL A 138 27.98 6.83 -28.60
C VAL A 138 26.49 7.11 -28.47
N TYR A 139 26.01 8.13 -29.17
CA TYR A 139 24.57 8.40 -29.28
C TYR A 139 23.96 7.58 -30.41
N GLN A 140 22.92 6.83 -30.09
CA GLN A 140 22.15 6.05 -31.06
C GLN A 140 20.74 6.58 -31.17
N SER A 141 20.30 6.95 -32.36
CA SER A 141 18.89 7.24 -32.66
C SER A 141 18.12 5.94 -32.76
N VAL A 142 17.01 5.85 -32.04
CA VAL A 142 16.05 4.74 -32.08
C VAL A 142 14.76 5.28 -32.65
N GLY A 143 14.27 4.70 -33.77
CA GLY A 143 12.97 5.05 -34.36
C GLY A 143 11.82 4.63 -33.42
N ALA A 144 10.62 5.19 -33.65
CA ALA A 144 9.44 4.76 -32.93
C ALA A 144 9.12 3.30 -33.25
N PHE A 145 8.71 2.53 -32.26
CA PHE A 145 8.33 1.12 -32.40
C PHE A 145 7.30 0.71 -31.35
N SER A 146 6.57 -0.36 -31.65
CA SER A 146 5.67 -0.99 -30.67
C SER A 146 6.29 -2.26 -30.12
N ARG A 147 6.13 -2.50 -28.82
CA ARG A 147 6.54 -3.74 -28.18
C ARG A 147 5.42 -4.32 -27.32
N LEU A 148 5.33 -5.64 -27.30
CA LEU A 148 4.46 -6.33 -26.35
C LEU A 148 5.11 -6.33 -24.95
N MET A 149 4.34 -5.95 -23.97
CA MET A 149 4.73 -6.02 -22.56
C MET A 149 3.75 -6.90 -21.82
N ASN A 150 4.28 -7.74 -20.96
CA ASN A 150 3.51 -8.52 -20.01
C ASN A 150 4.13 -8.34 -18.62
N ILE A 151 3.42 -7.61 -17.77
CA ILE A 151 3.81 -7.35 -16.38
C ILE A 151 2.83 -8.12 -15.50
N PRO A 152 3.28 -9.16 -14.78
CA PRO A 152 2.39 -9.93 -13.93
C PRO A 152 1.86 -9.06 -12.79
N GLN A 153 0.62 -9.32 -12.42
CA GLN A 153 0.00 -8.71 -11.25
C GLN A 153 0.79 -9.03 -9.99
N ARG A 154 1.04 -8.01 -9.18
CA ARG A 154 1.64 -8.10 -7.86
C ARG A 154 0.85 -7.17 -6.93
N GLU A 155 -0.29 -7.66 -6.52
CA GLU A 155 -1.23 -6.92 -5.69
C GLU A 155 -0.60 -6.61 -4.33
N PHE A 156 -0.31 -5.34 -4.07
CA PHE A 156 0.31 -4.87 -2.83
C PHE A 156 -0.66 -4.10 -1.94
N LEU A 157 -1.71 -3.50 -2.52
CA LEU A 157 -2.81 -2.87 -1.78
C LEU A 157 -3.89 -3.90 -1.47
N GLY A 158 -4.38 -3.86 -0.24
CA GLY A 158 -5.46 -4.72 0.22
C GLY A 158 -5.19 -5.25 1.64
N LEU A 159 -6.22 -5.77 2.28
CA LEU A 159 -6.16 -6.28 3.65
C LEU A 159 -6.24 -7.81 3.65
N SER A 160 -5.19 -8.45 4.16
CA SER A 160 -5.24 -9.87 4.51
C SER A 160 -6.09 -10.08 5.76
N THR A 161 -6.42 -11.33 6.08
CA THR A 161 -7.13 -11.67 7.32
C THR A 161 -6.36 -11.19 8.56
N ASP A 162 -5.04 -11.29 8.55
CA ASP A 162 -4.23 -10.85 9.69
C ASP A 162 -4.14 -9.32 9.75
N ASN A 163 -4.06 -8.65 8.60
CA ASN A 163 -4.15 -7.20 8.56
C ASN A 163 -5.49 -6.69 9.12
N GLN A 164 -6.60 -7.36 8.82
CA GLN A 164 -7.91 -7.02 9.39
C GLN A 164 -7.92 -7.17 10.92
N LYS A 165 -7.32 -8.23 11.46
CA LYS A 165 -7.20 -8.41 12.92
C LYS A 165 -6.40 -7.27 13.57
N GLU A 166 -5.30 -6.85 12.95
CA GLU A 166 -4.52 -5.71 13.44
C GLU A 166 -5.35 -4.41 13.44
N VAL A 167 -6.13 -4.15 12.38
CA VAL A 167 -7.05 -3.00 12.32
C VAL A 167 -8.11 -3.11 13.42
N TYR A 168 -8.71 -4.28 13.63
CA TYR A 168 -9.70 -4.47 14.71
C TYR A 168 -9.08 -4.27 16.10
N SER A 169 -7.83 -4.65 16.30
CA SER A 169 -7.13 -4.39 17.56
C SER A 169 -6.94 -2.88 17.80
N VAL A 170 -6.58 -2.12 16.77
CA VAL A 170 -6.47 -0.65 16.86
C VAL A 170 -7.83 -0.02 17.19
N LEU A 171 -8.90 -0.48 16.53
CA LEU A 171 -10.27 -0.05 16.83
C LEU A 171 -10.66 -0.35 18.29
N GLY A 172 -10.37 -1.56 18.78
CA GLY A 172 -10.65 -1.94 20.17
C GLY A 172 -9.96 -1.01 21.16
N ASN A 173 -8.67 -0.81 21.00
CA ASN A 173 -7.89 0.07 21.86
C ASN A 173 -8.39 1.54 21.82
N PHE A 174 -8.78 2.01 20.65
CA PHE A 174 -9.34 3.35 20.50
C PHE A 174 -10.65 3.50 21.28
N PHE A 175 -11.57 2.55 21.14
CA PHE A 175 -12.84 2.58 21.86
C PHE A 175 -12.67 2.42 23.38
N GLU A 176 -11.72 1.58 23.83
CA GLU A 176 -11.38 1.48 25.23
C GLU A 176 -10.87 2.81 25.80
N GLY A 177 -10.07 3.53 25.02
CA GLY A 177 -9.59 4.88 25.40
C GLY A 177 -10.70 5.91 25.51
N LEU A 178 -11.74 5.82 24.67
CA LEU A 178 -12.90 6.74 24.74
C LEU A 178 -13.84 6.45 25.93
N MET A 179 -13.74 5.28 26.54
CA MET A 179 -14.57 4.86 27.68
C MET A 179 -13.92 5.15 29.05
N GLN A 180 -12.69 5.65 29.09
CA GLN A 180 -11.97 6.02 30.32
C GLN A 180 -12.25 7.48 30.68
#